data_5ecd98faaefbc0f78c8925aa2aaed3cb
#
_entry.id   5ecd98faaefbc0f78c8925aa2aaed3cb
#
_cell.length_a   1.000
_cell.length_b   1.000
_cell.length_c   1.000
_cell.angle_alpha   90.00
_cell.angle_beta   90.00
_cell.angle_gamma   90.00
#
_symmetry.space_group_name_H-M   'P 1'
#
loop_
_entity.id
_entity.type
_entity.pdbx_description
1 polymer ?
#
loop_
_entity_poly.entity_id
_entity_poly.type
_entity_poly.pdbx_seq_one_letter_code
_entity_poly.pdbx_strand_id
1 'polypeptide(L)'
;SSDLNTLTPLTESVYARISESGRPYTLLQSALDATGWGTELNIIYDELKNDQGQTIKQKRNYTLLAVTDDVFHDAGVNNLADLTQLLGASSDYTNPENALYKYVAYHILTGSYDLNNLQSFDSENATSKIWNTSCKGNVVRISQEEDRNFYLNYQDEANKAVFVEDACNLQAKNGYIHQVSTYLPIADVKPETVLFDVCNFSAIKDWIADGHGEEGIKFQESFGTAEKKCDISELNCYEYELKNPSGAFDKYYNITYFTTRTNNDWKTARNYDFLMLNIGNTGWISMETPSIIKGKYKVTL
;
A
#
# COMPACT_ATOMS: atom_id res chain seq x y z
N SER A 1 -16.90 -32.65 -25.51
CA SER A 1 -15.71 -32.87 -24.70
C SER A 1 -15.45 -31.55 -23.96
N SER A 2 -15.87 -31.45 -22.72
CA SER A 2 -15.58 -30.32 -21.84
C SER A 2 -14.19 -30.53 -21.27
N ASP A 3 -13.21 -29.79 -21.80
CA ASP A 3 -11.91 -29.66 -21.16
C ASP A 3 -12.10 -28.88 -19.84
N LEU A 4 -12.32 -29.63 -18.78
CA LEU A 4 -12.13 -29.13 -17.43
C LEU A 4 -10.63 -28.80 -17.29
N ASN A 5 -10.27 -27.53 -17.46
CA ASN A 5 -8.96 -27.05 -17.08
C ASN A 5 -8.75 -27.38 -15.62
N THR A 6 -7.95 -28.38 -15.34
CA THR A 6 -7.54 -28.75 -13.99
C THR A 6 -6.73 -27.58 -13.45
N LEU A 7 -7.30 -26.80 -12.55
CA LEU A 7 -6.58 -25.77 -11.81
C LEU A 7 -5.51 -26.45 -10.97
N THR A 8 -4.26 -26.36 -11.39
CA THR A 8 -3.14 -26.85 -10.59
C THR A 8 -2.91 -25.86 -9.45
N PRO A 9 -3.01 -26.26 -8.19
CA PRO A 9 -2.73 -25.37 -7.07
C PRO A 9 -1.30 -24.84 -7.13
N LEU A 10 -1.11 -23.56 -6.84
CA LEU A 10 0.22 -22.99 -6.64
C LEU A 10 0.84 -23.62 -5.38
N THR A 11 1.98 -24.25 -5.53
CA THR A 11 2.70 -24.92 -4.44
C THR A 11 4.01 -24.22 -4.12
N GLU A 12 4.63 -23.58 -5.12
CA GLU A 12 5.96 -22.99 -5.05
C GLU A 12 5.95 -21.62 -4.35
N SER A 13 6.98 -21.39 -3.55
CA SER A 13 7.23 -20.10 -2.90
C SER A 13 7.75 -19.04 -3.89
N VAL A 14 7.79 -17.77 -3.48
CA VAL A 14 8.44 -16.69 -4.25
C VAL A 14 9.88 -17.06 -4.57
N TYR A 15 10.65 -17.57 -3.58
CA TYR A 15 12.04 -17.97 -3.80
C TYR A 15 12.15 -19.13 -4.80
N ALA A 16 11.34 -20.18 -4.67
CA ALA A 16 11.35 -21.31 -5.58
C ALA A 16 11.04 -20.89 -7.02
N ARG A 17 10.07 -19.96 -7.19
CA ARG A 17 9.69 -19.47 -8.53
C ARG A 17 10.79 -18.70 -9.25
N ILE A 18 11.59 -17.89 -8.55
CA ILE A 18 12.72 -17.18 -9.16
C ILE A 18 13.93 -18.11 -9.40
N SER A 19 14.00 -19.21 -8.65
CA SER A 19 15.09 -20.21 -8.75
C SER A 19 14.82 -21.29 -9.80
N GLU A 20 13.69 -21.25 -10.51
CA GLU A 20 13.41 -22.16 -11.62
C GLU A 20 14.47 -22.05 -12.70
N SER A 21 14.83 -23.19 -13.28
CA SER A 21 15.82 -23.24 -14.36
C SER A 21 15.44 -22.34 -15.55
N GLY A 22 16.39 -21.54 -16.01
CA GLY A 22 16.19 -20.61 -17.13
C GLY A 22 15.63 -19.24 -16.74
N ARG A 23 15.40 -18.98 -15.45
CA ARG A 23 15.04 -17.63 -14.98
C ARG A 23 16.27 -16.72 -14.97
N PRO A 24 16.14 -15.44 -15.38
CA PRO A 24 17.26 -14.51 -15.49
C PRO A 24 17.54 -13.76 -14.18
N TYR A 25 17.59 -14.48 -13.04
CA TYR A 25 17.69 -13.87 -11.70
C TYR A 25 18.85 -14.43 -10.87
N THR A 26 19.93 -14.87 -11.52
CA THR A 26 21.05 -15.55 -10.84
C THR A 26 21.74 -14.66 -9.82
N LEU A 27 21.95 -13.39 -10.16
CA LEU A 27 22.61 -12.44 -9.27
C LEU A 27 21.68 -12.04 -8.12
N LEU A 28 20.41 -11.77 -8.42
CA LEU A 28 19.39 -11.50 -7.40
C LEU A 28 19.27 -12.68 -6.42
N GLN A 29 19.24 -13.91 -6.93
CA GLN A 29 19.21 -15.11 -6.11
C GLN A 29 20.44 -15.20 -5.20
N SER A 30 21.62 -14.92 -5.73
CA SER A 30 22.88 -14.89 -4.93
C SER A 30 22.81 -13.86 -3.81
N ALA A 31 22.21 -12.69 -4.07
CA ALA A 31 22.03 -11.65 -3.05
C ALA A 31 20.99 -12.05 -1.98
N LEU A 32 19.89 -12.68 -2.40
CA LEU A 32 18.87 -13.22 -1.49
C LEU A 32 19.47 -14.29 -0.55
N ASP A 33 20.30 -15.18 -1.09
CA ASP A 33 20.93 -16.25 -0.32
C ASP A 33 21.97 -15.68 0.67
N ALA A 34 22.81 -14.77 0.21
CA ALA A 34 23.83 -14.15 1.04
C ALA A 34 23.26 -13.37 2.23
N THR A 35 22.06 -12.81 2.08
CA THR A 35 21.37 -12.02 3.12
C THR A 35 20.43 -12.85 4.00
N GLY A 36 20.18 -14.13 3.66
CA GLY A 36 19.22 -15.00 4.34
C GLY A 36 17.77 -14.80 3.86
N TRP A 37 17.49 -13.82 3.01
CA TRP A 37 16.16 -13.59 2.48
C TRP A 37 15.66 -14.72 1.58
N GLY A 38 16.56 -15.50 0.96
CA GLY A 38 16.19 -16.71 0.23
C GLY A 38 15.43 -17.71 1.11
N THR A 39 15.89 -17.92 2.33
CA THR A 39 15.19 -18.76 3.33
C THR A 39 13.84 -18.17 3.72
N GLU A 40 13.79 -16.87 4.02
CA GLU A 40 12.54 -16.18 4.41
C GLU A 40 11.47 -16.23 3.32
N LEU A 41 11.83 -15.96 2.07
CA LEU A 41 10.91 -16.01 0.92
C LEU A 41 10.48 -17.43 0.55
N ASN A 42 11.18 -18.44 1.06
CA ASN A 42 10.83 -19.85 0.84
C ASN A 42 9.82 -20.37 1.86
N ILE A 43 9.61 -19.67 2.97
CA ILE A 43 8.62 -20.02 3.98
C ILE A 43 7.23 -19.57 3.52
N ILE A 44 6.30 -20.52 3.40
CA ILE A 44 4.92 -20.24 2.98
C ILE A 44 4.02 -19.94 4.18
N TYR A 45 4.21 -20.66 5.28
CA TYR A 45 3.39 -20.55 6.49
C TYR A 45 4.25 -20.46 7.75
N ASP A 46 3.86 -19.58 8.65
CA ASP A 46 4.27 -19.61 10.04
C ASP A 46 3.33 -20.51 10.84
N GLU A 47 3.86 -21.22 11.82
CA GLU A 47 3.07 -21.95 12.81
C GLU A 47 2.99 -21.13 14.10
N LEU A 48 1.79 -20.68 14.42
CA LEU A 48 1.51 -19.86 15.59
C LEU A 48 0.63 -20.65 16.56
N LYS A 49 0.62 -20.25 17.83
CA LYS A 49 -0.35 -20.74 18.82
C LYS A 49 -1.44 -19.69 19.01
N ASN A 50 -2.71 -20.11 18.90
CA ASN A 50 -3.83 -19.26 19.29
C ASN A 50 -3.98 -19.25 20.82
N ASP A 51 -4.92 -18.43 21.32
CA ASP A 51 -5.19 -18.28 22.77
C ASP A 51 -5.63 -19.58 23.45
N GLN A 52 -6.06 -20.56 22.66
CA GLN A 52 -6.47 -21.91 23.13
C GLN A 52 -5.32 -22.93 23.04
N GLY A 53 -4.11 -22.50 22.68
CA GLY A 53 -2.93 -23.35 22.52
C GLY A 53 -2.92 -24.22 21.26
N GLN A 54 -3.88 -24.07 20.35
CA GLN A 54 -3.94 -24.83 19.11
C GLN A 54 -2.94 -24.23 18.09
N THR A 55 -2.31 -25.07 17.29
CA THR A 55 -1.44 -24.62 16.20
C THR A 55 -2.29 -24.13 15.04
N ILE A 56 -2.10 -22.88 14.66
CA ILE A 56 -2.67 -22.26 13.45
C ILE A 56 -1.55 -21.95 12.46
N LYS A 57 -1.88 -22.01 11.16
CA LYS A 57 -0.95 -21.64 10.08
C LYS A 57 -1.32 -20.27 9.55
N GLN A 58 -0.39 -19.33 9.68
CA GLN A 58 -0.51 -18.00 9.09
C GLN A 58 0.31 -17.94 7.82
N LYS A 59 -0.34 -17.65 6.69
CA LYS A 59 0.34 -17.52 5.40
C LYS A 59 1.18 -16.25 5.38
N ARG A 60 2.45 -16.37 4.96
CA ARG A 60 3.30 -15.23 4.63
C ARG A 60 2.92 -14.67 3.27
N ASN A 61 3.03 -13.36 3.12
CA ASN A 61 2.68 -12.65 1.90
C ASN A 61 3.78 -11.68 1.51
N TYR A 62 4.28 -11.79 0.28
CA TYR A 62 5.36 -10.97 -0.25
C TYR A 62 5.07 -10.52 -1.68
N THR A 63 5.66 -9.40 -2.07
CA THR A 63 5.79 -9.01 -3.46
C THR A 63 7.25 -8.70 -3.72
N LEU A 64 7.87 -9.45 -4.64
CA LEU A 64 9.27 -9.28 -5.00
C LEU A 64 9.38 -8.41 -6.25
N LEU A 65 10.12 -7.31 -6.16
CA LEU A 65 10.55 -6.49 -7.28
C LEU A 65 11.85 -7.08 -7.82
N ALA A 66 11.75 -7.88 -8.89
CA ALA A 66 12.84 -8.70 -9.37
C ALA A 66 13.69 -7.95 -10.42
N VAL A 67 15.00 -7.95 -10.21
CA VAL A 67 16.00 -7.39 -11.10
C VAL A 67 16.68 -8.54 -11.86
N THR A 68 16.71 -8.47 -13.19
CA THR A 68 17.36 -9.48 -14.02
C THR A 68 18.87 -9.32 -14.06
N ASP A 69 19.56 -10.40 -14.45
CA ASP A 69 21.01 -10.38 -14.63
C ASP A 69 21.44 -9.34 -15.69
N ASP A 70 20.68 -9.18 -16.79
CA ASP A 70 20.94 -8.17 -17.82
C ASP A 70 20.85 -6.75 -17.26
N VAL A 71 19.82 -6.45 -16.45
CA VAL A 71 19.66 -5.14 -15.81
C VAL A 71 20.81 -4.84 -14.85
N PHE A 72 21.31 -5.83 -14.14
CA PHE A 72 22.51 -5.69 -13.32
C PHE A 72 23.77 -5.44 -14.16
N HIS A 73 23.93 -6.18 -15.25
CA HIS A 73 25.07 -6.00 -16.18
C HIS A 73 25.08 -4.59 -16.78
N ASP A 74 23.92 -4.07 -17.19
CA ASP A 74 23.79 -2.70 -17.71
C ASP A 74 24.18 -1.64 -16.66
N ALA A 75 24.00 -1.94 -15.38
CA ALA A 75 24.46 -1.11 -14.27
C ALA A 75 25.94 -1.35 -13.87
N GLY A 76 26.67 -2.18 -14.63
CA GLY A 76 28.07 -2.51 -14.37
C GLY A 76 28.28 -3.56 -13.27
N VAL A 77 27.25 -4.30 -12.91
CA VAL A 77 27.28 -5.31 -11.84
C VAL A 77 27.20 -6.71 -12.46
N ASN A 78 28.30 -7.44 -12.44
CA ASN A 78 28.40 -8.76 -13.10
C ASN A 78 28.32 -9.93 -12.10
N ASN A 79 28.48 -9.66 -10.82
CA ASN A 79 28.47 -10.66 -9.77
C ASN A 79 28.15 -10.02 -8.42
N LEU A 80 28.00 -10.85 -7.36
CA LEU A 80 27.70 -10.39 -6.03
C LEU A 80 28.78 -9.45 -5.45
N ALA A 81 30.05 -9.65 -5.79
CA ALA A 81 31.14 -8.79 -5.32
C ALA A 81 31.03 -7.37 -5.89
N ASP A 82 30.68 -7.24 -7.18
CA ASP A 82 30.43 -5.95 -7.83
C ASP A 82 29.24 -5.25 -7.17
N LEU A 83 28.15 -5.99 -6.89
CA LEU A 83 26.98 -5.44 -6.21
C LEU A 83 27.33 -4.93 -4.78
N THR A 84 28.06 -5.73 -4.03
CA THR A 84 28.46 -5.34 -2.67
C THR A 84 29.39 -4.13 -2.66
N GLN A 85 30.28 -4.04 -3.66
CA GLN A 85 31.14 -2.88 -3.84
C GLN A 85 30.33 -1.62 -4.22
N LEU A 86 29.41 -1.74 -5.17
CA LEU A 86 28.52 -0.65 -5.59
C LEU A 86 27.70 -0.09 -4.39
N LEU A 87 27.19 -0.98 -3.56
CA LEU A 87 26.38 -0.62 -2.39
C LEU A 87 27.22 -0.16 -1.18
N GLY A 88 28.53 -0.37 -1.18
CA GLY A 88 29.39 -0.13 -0.01
C GLY A 88 29.10 -1.10 1.14
N ALA A 89 28.73 -2.33 0.85
CA ALA A 89 28.38 -3.33 1.86
C ALA A 89 29.60 -3.82 2.64
N SER A 90 29.43 -3.99 3.94
CA SER A 90 30.40 -4.68 4.81
C SER A 90 30.30 -6.21 4.65
N SER A 91 31.17 -6.97 5.31
CA SER A 91 31.25 -8.43 5.12
C SER A 91 30.15 -9.25 5.77
N ASP A 92 29.41 -8.72 6.74
CA ASP A 92 28.28 -9.41 7.40
C ASP A 92 26.97 -9.08 6.65
N TYR A 93 26.66 -9.86 5.64
CA TYR A 93 25.47 -9.66 4.79
C TYR A 93 24.16 -10.01 5.48
N THR A 94 24.17 -10.74 6.58
CA THR A 94 22.97 -11.10 7.33
C THR A 94 22.54 -10.02 8.34
N ASN A 95 23.41 -9.06 8.59
CA ASN A 95 23.13 -7.94 9.47
C ASN A 95 22.10 -6.99 8.82
N PRO A 96 20.96 -6.69 9.46
CA PRO A 96 19.95 -5.78 8.92
C PRO A 96 20.43 -4.35 8.63
N GLU A 97 21.55 -3.92 9.24
CA GLU A 97 22.17 -2.63 8.95
C GLU A 97 23.12 -2.65 7.76
N ASN A 98 23.47 -3.83 7.25
CA ASN A 98 24.33 -3.98 6.07
C ASN A 98 23.64 -3.45 4.80
N ALA A 99 24.39 -2.77 3.94
CA ALA A 99 23.85 -2.15 2.73
C ALA A 99 23.27 -3.19 1.74
N LEU A 100 23.88 -4.39 1.63
CA LEU A 100 23.33 -5.47 0.79
C LEU A 100 22.00 -5.99 1.38
N TYR A 101 21.94 -6.20 2.71
CA TYR A 101 20.70 -6.62 3.36
C TYR A 101 19.58 -5.62 3.12
N LYS A 102 19.86 -4.32 3.34
CA LYS A 102 18.90 -3.25 3.12
C LYS A 102 18.43 -3.19 1.67
N TYR A 103 19.35 -3.33 0.72
CA TYR A 103 19.05 -3.36 -0.69
C TYR A 103 18.08 -4.52 -1.04
N VAL A 104 18.41 -5.74 -0.62
CA VAL A 104 17.55 -6.90 -0.86
C VAL A 104 16.19 -6.74 -0.19
N ALA A 105 16.17 -6.35 1.09
CA ALA A 105 14.93 -6.11 1.83
C ALA A 105 14.06 -5.00 1.20
N TYR A 106 14.68 -4.02 0.55
CA TYR A 106 13.99 -2.95 -0.16
C TYR A 106 13.21 -3.44 -1.38
N HIS A 107 13.67 -4.50 -2.04
CA HIS A 107 13.00 -5.12 -3.17
C HIS A 107 11.82 -6.04 -2.79
N ILE A 108 11.57 -6.21 -1.49
CA ILE A 108 10.51 -7.08 -0.96
C ILE A 108 9.45 -6.21 -0.30
N LEU A 109 8.31 -6.02 -0.98
CA LEU A 109 7.15 -5.33 -0.40
C LEU A 109 6.46 -6.25 0.60
N THR A 110 5.96 -5.64 1.68
CA THR A 110 5.19 -6.34 2.71
C THR A 110 3.74 -6.51 2.26
N GLY A 111 3.39 -7.71 1.82
CA GLY A 111 2.07 -8.04 1.26
C GLY A 111 2.17 -8.71 -0.10
N SER A 112 1.06 -9.29 -0.53
CA SER A 112 0.96 -10.02 -1.81
C SER A 112 0.09 -9.19 -2.76
N TYR A 113 0.73 -8.52 -3.70
CA TYR A 113 0.09 -7.57 -4.62
C TYR A 113 0.35 -7.99 -6.06
N ASP A 114 -0.69 -8.11 -6.86
CA ASP A 114 -0.56 -8.17 -8.31
C ASP A 114 -0.27 -6.77 -8.90
N LEU A 115 0.03 -6.70 -10.19
CA LEU A 115 0.37 -5.44 -10.84
C LEU A 115 -0.78 -4.43 -10.80
N ASN A 116 -2.03 -4.90 -10.92
CA ASN A 116 -3.20 -4.03 -10.85
C ASN A 116 -3.34 -3.40 -9.46
N ASN A 117 -3.10 -4.17 -8.39
CA ASN A 117 -3.09 -3.63 -7.04
C ASN A 117 -2.01 -2.55 -6.89
N LEU A 118 -0.80 -2.79 -7.43
CA LEU A 118 0.30 -1.84 -7.35
C LEU A 118 0.04 -0.56 -8.13
N GLN A 119 -0.74 -0.63 -9.20
CA GLN A 119 -1.10 0.49 -10.07
C GLN A 119 -2.45 1.13 -9.72
N SER A 120 -3.11 0.66 -8.66
CA SER A 120 -4.36 1.24 -8.17
C SER A 120 -4.11 2.14 -6.97
N PHE A 121 -4.66 3.35 -7.00
CA PHE A 121 -4.51 4.33 -5.94
C PHE A 121 -5.81 4.50 -5.14
N ASP A 122 -5.68 4.97 -3.90
CA ASP A 122 -6.77 4.97 -2.92
C ASP A 122 -7.88 5.99 -3.22
N SER A 123 -7.66 6.89 -4.18
CA SER A 123 -8.67 7.85 -4.64
C SER A 123 -8.51 8.17 -6.12
N GLU A 124 -9.60 8.60 -6.76
CA GLU A 124 -9.62 9.01 -8.18
C GLU A 124 -8.65 10.16 -8.52
N ASN A 125 -8.22 10.90 -7.51
CA ASN A 125 -7.31 12.03 -7.67
C ASN A 125 -5.90 11.75 -7.15
N ALA A 126 -5.65 10.56 -6.62
CA ALA A 126 -4.31 10.17 -6.25
C ALA A 126 -3.53 9.78 -7.50
N THR A 127 -2.34 10.33 -7.66
CA THR A 127 -1.42 10.01 -8.75
C THR A 127 -0.25 9.17 -8.27
N SER A 128 -0.19 8.86 -6.98
CA SER A 128 0.86 8.04 -6.39
C SER A 128 0.38 7.33 -5.12
N LYS A 129 1.08 6.25 -4.79
CA LYS A 129 0.94 5.51 -3.53
C LYS A 129 2.29 5.02 -3.06
N ILE A 130 2.48 5.01 -1.75
CA ILE A 130 3.68 4.44 -1.12
C ILE A 130 3.41 3.03 -0.63
N TRP A 131 4.40 2.16 -0.82
CA TRP A 131 4.36 0.76 -0.44
C TRP A 131 5.45 0.46 0.57
N ASN A 132 5.08 -0.18 1.66
CA ASN A 132 6.05 -0.60 2.67
C ASN A 132 6.93 -1.72 2.14
N THR A 133 8.22 -1.62 2.42
CA THR A 133 9.20 -2.66 2.10
C THR A 133 9.62 -3.41 3.37
N SER A 134 10.28 -4.54 3.19
CA SER A 134 10.92 -5.27 4.29
C SER A 134 12.17 -4.55 4.82
N CYS A 135 12.68 -3.54 4.10
CA CYS A 135 13.70 -2.63 4.60
C CYS A 135 13.06 -1.58 5.51
N LYS A 136 13.12 -1.82 6.81
CA LYS A 136 12.44 -0.98 7.81
C LYS A 136 12.78 0.50 7.65
N GLY A 137 11.76 1.31 7.47
CA GLY A 137 11.87 2.76 7.33
C GLY A 137 12.05 3.25 5.88
N ASN A 138 12.17 2.34 4.91
CA ASN A 138 12.21 2.66 3.49
C ASN A 138 10.95 2.17 2.78
N VAL A 139 10.48 2.95 1.84
CA VAL A 139 9.27 2.69 1.06
C VAL A 139 9.55 2.80 -0.43
N VAL A 140 8.75 2.12 -1.24
CA VAL A 140 8.70 2.33 -2.69
C VAL A 140 7.49 3.19 -2.99
N ARG A 141 7.68 4.27 -3.72
CA ARG A 141 6.58 5.07 -4.27
C ARG A 141 6.31 4.60 -5.70
N ILE A 142 5.06 4.30 -5.99
CA ILE A 142 4.58 4.08 -7.36
C ILE A 142 3.71 5.27 -7.73
N SER A 143 4.04 5.94 -8.82
CA SER A 143 3.31 7.11 -9.33
C SER A 143 2.90 6.92 -10.78
N GLN A 144 1.76 7.51 -11.14
CA GLN A 144 1.36 7.68 -12.53
C GLN A 144 1.64 9.12 -12.93
N GLU A 145 2.51 9.29 -13.92
CA GLU A 145 2.94 10.59 -14.39
C GLU A 145 2.04 11.11 -15.55
N GLU A 146 2.33 12.28 -16.08
CA GLU A 146 1.54 12.94 -17.14
C GLU A 146 1.40 12.10 -18.41
N ASP A 147 2.37 11.25 -18.71
CA ASP A 147 2.35 10.30 -19.83
C ASP A 147 1.49 9.06 -19.59
N ARG A 148 0.82 8.99 -18.43
CA ARG A 148 -0.03 7.90 -17.95
C ARG A 148 0.69 6.58 -17.68
N ASN A 149 2.03 6.57 -17.69
CA ASN A 149 2.82 5.42 -17.31
C ASN A 149 3.06 5.38 -15.80
N PHE A 150 3.28 4.17 -15.27
CA PHE A 150 3.56 3.96 -13.86
C PHE A 150 5.07 3.82 -13.64
N TYR A 151 5.57 4.59 -12.69
CA TYR A 151 6.98 4.63 -12.34
C TYR A 151 7.22 4.29 -10.88
N LEU A 152 8.35 3.63 -10.62
CA LEU A 152 8.83 3.37 -9.26
C LEU A 152 9.81 4.49 -8.87
N ASN A 153 9.55 5.14 -7.74
CA ASN A 153 10.40 6.20 -7.17
C ASN A 153 10.77 7.32 -8.15
N TYR A 154 9.85 7.66 -9.04
CA TYR A 154 10.09 8.69 -10.05
C TYR A 154 10.55 10.01 -9.42
N GLN A 155 11.65 10.56 -9.91
CA GLN A 155 12.18 11.85 -9.54
C GLN A 155 12.42 12.74 -10.77
N ASP A 156 12.92 12.17 -11.83
CA ASP A 156 13.19 12.83 -13.11
C ASP A 156 13.31 11.81 -14.25
N GLU A 157 13.41 12.31 -15.47
CA GLU A 157 13.51 11.50 -16.69
C GLU A 157 14.74 10.58 -16.76
N ALA A 158 15.83 10.94 -16.06
CA ALA A 158 17.07 10.17 -16.07
C ALA A 158 17.00 8.94 -15.15
N ASN A 159 16.08 8.94 -14.18
CA ASN A 159 15.95 7.91 -13.13
C ASN A 159 14.60 7.20 -13.20
N LYS A 160 14.19 6.82 -14.41
CA LYS A 160 12.93 6.09 -14.63
C LYS A 160 13.09 4.61 -14.35
N ALA A 161 12.39 4.10 -13.35
CA ALA A 161 12.19 2.68 -13.14
C ALA A 161 10.73 2.33 -13.44
N VAL A 162 10.50 1.31 -14.26
CA VAL A 162 9.17 0.85 -14.64
C VAL A 162 9.03 -0.65 -14.40
N PHE A 163 7.79 -1.11 -14.35
CA PHE A 163 7.51 -2.54 -14.43
C PHE A 163 7.66 -3.03 -15.87
N VAL A 164 8.27 -4.19 -16.04
CA VAL A 164 8.33 -4.88 -17.32
C VAL A 164 7.08 -5.75 -17.44
N GLU A 165 6.02 -5.20 -18.05
CA GLU A 165 4.65 -5.74 -17.99
C GLU A 165 4.56 -7.23 -18.34
N ASP A 166 5.23 -7.67 -19.45
CA ASP A 166 5.23 -9.06 -19.90
C ASP A 166 5.93 -10.04 -18.93
N ALA A 167 6.70 -9.50 -17.96
CA ALA A 167 7.42 -10.27 -16.95
C ALA A 167 6.91 -9.97 -15.52
N CYS A 168 5.70 -9.42 -15.43
CA CYS A 168 5.01 -9.18 -14.17
C CYS A 168 3.98 -10.28 -13.85
N ASN A 169 3.41 -10.22 -12.65
CA ASN A 169 2.38 -11.16 -12.18
C ASN A 169 2.81 -12.63 -12.16
N LEU A 170 4.12 -12.92 -12.01
CA LEU A 170 4.55 -14.27 -11.76
C LEU A 170 4.09 -14.70 -10.37
N GLN A 171 3.08 -15.54 -10.33
CA GLN A 171 2.43 -16.00 -9.10
C GLN A 171 3.25 -17.04 -8.34
N ALA A 172 3.28 -16.90 -7.03
CA ALA A 172 3.78 -17.89 -6.08
C ALA A 172 2.75 -18.17 -4.99
N LYS A 173 2.92 -19.24 -4.23
CA LYS A 173 2.01 -19.60 -3.13
C LYS A 173 1.94 -18.50 -2.06
N ASN A 174 3.04 -17.83 -1.78
CA ASN A 174 3.17 -16.76 -0.78
C ASN A 174 3.41 -15.38 -1.38
N GLY A 175 3.06 -15.14 -2.66
CA GLY A 175 3.16 -13.79 -3.21
C GLY A 175 3.21 -13.67 -4.71
N TYR A 176 3.71 -12.53 -5.15
CA TYR A 176 3.92 -12.17 -6.55
C TYR A 176 5.34 -11.72 -6.82
N ILE A 177 5.76 -11.85 -8.06
CA ILE A 177 7.05 -11.38 -8.56
C ILE A 177 6.79 -10.48 -9.75
N HIS A 178 7.40 -9.30 -9.76
CA HIS A 178 7.33 -8.33 -10.84
C HIS A 178 8.73 -7.92 -11.26
N GLN A 179 9.04 -8.05 -12.53
CA GLN A 179 10.31 -7.57 -13.06
C GLN A 179 10.32 -6.05 -13.16
N VAL A 180 11.44 -5.45 -12.75
CA VAL A 180 11.68 -4.00 -12.85
C VAL A 180 12.80 -3.71 -13.84
N SER A 181 12.75 -2.52 -14.47
CA SER A 181 13.63 -2.13 -15.58
C SER A 181 14.99 -1.61 -15.15
N THR A 182 15.21 -1.39 -13.85
CA THR A 182 16.48 -0.88 -13.31
C THR A 182 16.90 -1.72 -12.10
N TYR A 183 18.15 -1.56 -11.64
CA TYR A 183 18.60 -2.21 -10.41
C TYR A 183 17.97 -1.62 -9.14
N LEU A 184 17.12 -0.61 -9.27
CA LEU A 184 16.26 0.02 -8.27
C LEU A 184 17.00 0.33 -6.96
N PRO A 185 17.88 1.34 -6.92
CA PRO A 185 18.57 1.73 -5.70
C PRO A 185 17.56 2.20 -4.64
N ILE A 186 17.93 2.08 -3.36
CA ILE A 186 17.10 2.58 -2.28
C ILE A 186 16.90 4.08 -2.47
N ALA A 187 15.66 4.49 -2.66
CA ALA A 187 15.31 5.89 -2.86
C ALA A 187 15.00 6.57 -1.53
N ASP A 188 15.45 7.81 -1.40
CA ASP A 188 15.01 8.74 -0.35
C ASP A 188 13.71 9.41 -0.81
N VAL A 189 12.59 8.74 -0.55
CA VAL A 189 11.26 9.26 -0.91
C VAL A 189 10.92 10.41 0.02
N LYS A 190 10.79 11.61 -0.55
CA LYS A 190 10.50 12.82 0.21
C LYS A 190 9.03 12.93 0.58
N PRO A 191 8.71 13.50 1.76
CA PRO A 191 7.34 13.84 2.11
C PRO A 191 6.71 14.78 1.07
N GLU A 192 5.49 14.45 0.67
CA GLU A 192 4.71 15.25 -0.28
C GLU A 192 3.37 15.67 0.33
N THR A 193 2.68 16.60 -0.34
CA THR A 193 1.32 16.99 0.07
C THR A 193 0.38 15.84 -0.21
N VAL A 194 -0.29 15.36 0.83
CA VAL A 194 -1.33 14.34 0.73
C VAL A 194 -2.68 15.00 0.92
N LEU A 195 -3.60 14.78 -0.02
CA LEU A 195 -4.98 15.19 0.09
C LEU A 195 -5.78 14.03 0.69
N PHE A 196 -6.39 14.27 1.82
CA PHE A 196 -7.27 13.33 2.47
C PHE A 196 -8.69 13.90 2.46
N ASP A 197 -9.57 13.28 1.68
CA ASP A 197 -10.97 13.64 1.62
C ASP A 197 -11.75 12.83 2.66
N VAL A 198 -12.19 13.51 3.70
CA VAL A 198 -12.93 12.89 4.81
C VAL A 198 -14.31 12.36 4.41
N CYS A 199 -14.81 12.75 3.25
CA CYS A 199 -16.07 12.26 2.69
C CYS A 199 -15.89 11.08 1.72
N ASN A 200 -14.66 10.67 1.45
CA ASN A 200 -14.35 9.63 0.45
C ASN A 200 -14.41 8.22 1.06
N PHE A 201 -15.58 7.74 1.45
CA PHE A 201 -15.79 6.35 1.89
C PHE A 201 -17.02 5.71 1.22
N SER A 202 -17.09 4.38 1.24
CA SER A 202 -18.00 3.59 0.42
C SER A 202 -19.46 4.00 0.58
N ALA A 203 -19.95 4.17 1.79
CA ALA A 203 -21.34 4.54 2.04
C ALA A 203 -21.73 5.88 1.38
N ILE A 204 -20.85 6.88 1.41
CA ILE A 204 -21.09 8.16 0.72
C ILE A 204 -21.06 7.98 -0.80
N LYS A 205 -20.12 7.18 -1.32
CA LYS A 205 -20.06 6.90 -2.77
C LYS A 205 -21.31 6.22 -3.28
N ASP A 206 -21.84 5.27 -2.52
CA ASP A 206 -23.08 4.57 -2.86
C ASP A 206 -24.27 5.55 -2.90
N TRP A 207 -24.37 6.47 -1.94
CA TRP A 207 -25.42 7.48 -1.96
C TRP A 207 -25.31 8.46 -3.12
N ILE A 208 -24.09 8.85 -3.48
CA ILE A 208 -23.85 9.70 -4.67
C ILE A 208 -24.25 8.93 -5.94
N ALA A 209 -23.92 7.64 -6.01
CA ALA A 209 -24.29 6.79 -7.15
C ALA A 209 -25.81 6.61 -7.28
N ASP A 210 -26.53 6.60 -6.16
CA ASP A 210 -27.99 6.54 -6.10
C ASP A 210 -28.68 7.89 -6.44
N GLY A 211 -27.94 8.88 -6.93
CA GLY A 211 -28.46 10.18 -7.35
C GLY A 211 -28.54 11.23 -6.23
N HIS A 212 -28.03 10.92 -5.05
CA HIS A 212 -27.91 11.91 -3.98
C HIS A 212 -26.75 12.87 -4.30
N GLY A 213 -26.94 14.17 -4.04
CA GLY A 213 -25.94 15.19 -4.34
C GLY A 213 -25.90 15.61 -5.80
N GLU A 214 -26.93 15.34 -6.62
CA GLU A 214 -27.12 15.94 -7.94
C GLU A 214 -27.28 17.44 -7.85
N GLU A 215 -26.98 18.14 -8.95
CA GLU A 215 -27.17 19.58 -9.04
C GLU A 215 -28.62 19.98 -8.70
N GLY A 216 -28.78 20.85 -7.71
CA GLY A 216 -30.10 21.30 -7.24
C GLY A 216 -30.68 20.47 -6.09
N ILE A 217 -30.09 19.33 -5.73
CA ILE A 217 -30.57 18.47 -4.66
C ILE A 217 -29.67 18.63 -3.42
N LYS A 218 -30.29 19.04 -2.32
CA LYS A 218 -29.63 19.01 -1.02
C LYS A 218 -29.84 17.63 -0.40
N PHE A 219 -28.72 16.96 -0.09
CA PHE A 219 -28.72 15.69 0.61
C PHE A 219 -28.09 15.82 1.99
N GLN A 220 -28.66 15.13 2.95
CA GLN A 220 -28.16 15.06 4.32
C GLN A 220 -28.43 13.67 4.89
N GLU A 221 -27.39 13.04 5.43
CA GLU A 221 -27.51 11.78 6.15
C GLU A 221 -26.68 11.84 7.45
N SER A 222 -27.24 11.29 8.52
CA SER A 222 -26.61 11.31 9.84
C SER A 222 -26.09 9.93 10.23
N PHE A 223 -24.81 9.87 10.55
CA PHE A 223 -24.14 8.68 11.06
C PHE A 223 -23.95 8.81 12.56
N GLY A 224 -24.48 7.88 13.31
CA GLY A 224 -24.34 7.87 14.74
C GLY A 224 -24.98 9.09 15.42
N THR A 225 -25.96 8.83 16.20
CA THR A 225 -26.56 9.79 17.10
C THR A 225 -26.35 9.33 18.54
N ALA A 226 -26.56 10.20 19.50
CA ALA A 226 -26.55 9.84 20.92
C ALA A 226 -27.57 8.73 21.25
N GLU A 227 -28.63 8.62 20.47
CA GLU A 227 -29.68 7.62 20.62
C GLU A 227 -29.43 6.32 19.83
N LYS A 228 -28.64 6.42 18.76
CA LYS A 228 -28.22 5.27 17.94
C LYS A 228 -26.73 5.12 18.07
N LYS A 229 -26.25 4.04 18.66
CA LYS A 229 -24.84 3.68 18.48
C LYS A 229 -24.62 3.52 17.01
N CYS A 230 -23.77 4.35 16.44
CA CYS A 230 -23.32 4.16 15.07
C CYS A 230 -22.70 2.79 14.97
N ASP A 231 -23.11 2.04 14.00
CA ASP A 231 -22.34 0.89 13.61
C ASP A 231 -21.08 1.42 12.93
N ILE A 232 -19.92 1.24 13.58
CA ILE A 232 -18.61 1.63 13.05
C ILE A 232 -18.38 1.04 11.65
N SER A 233 -19.05 -0.08 11.32
CA SER A 233 -19.03 -0.67 9.99
C SER A 233 -19.60 0.25 8.90
N GLU A 234 -20.49 1.17 9.23
CA GLU A 234 -21.03 2.16 8.29
C GLU A 234 -20.04 3.28 7.99
N LEU A 235 -19.05 3.50 8.86
CA LEU A 235 -18.03 4.54 8.73
C LEU A 235 -16.61 3.95 8.54
N ASN A 236 -16.47 2.85 7.92
CA ASN A 236 -15.27 2.05 7.56
C ASN A 236 -13.91 2.45 8.15
N CYS A 237 -13.64 3.73 8.34
CA CYS A 237 -12.35 4.28 8.76
C CYS A 237 -12.43 5.15 10.01
N TYR A 238 -13.59 5.27 10.65
CA TYR A 238 -13.78 6.20 11.75
C TYR A 238 -14.07 5.47 13.05
N GLU A 239 -13.32 5.87 14.08
CA GLU A 239 -13.68 5.63 15.47
C GLU A 239 -14.06 6.96 16.11
N TYR A 240 -15.09 7.00 16.94
CA TYR A 240 -15.51 8.24 17.60
C TYR A 240 -16.27 7.98 18.90
N GLU A 241 -16.31 9.00 19.72
CA GLU A 241 -17.14 9.05 20.92
C GLU A 241 -17.93 10.37 20.93
N LEU A 242 -19.26 10.28 20.93
CA LEU A 242 -20.15 11.44 21.09
C LEU A 242 -20.42 11.65 22.58
N LYS A 243 -19.92 12.76 23.18
CA LYS A 243 -19.93 12.93 24.63
C LYS A 243 -19.97 14.38 25.06
N ASN A 244 -20.73 14.68 26.12
CA ASN A 244 -20.61 15.94 26.80
C ASN A 244 -19.78 15.82 28.10
N PRO A 245 -19.38 16.93 28.74
CA PRO A 245 -18.56 16.90 29.96
C PRO A 245 -19.17 16.15 31.16
N SER A 246 -20.49 16.02 31.22
CA SER A 246 -21.17 15.24 32.25
C SER A 246 -21.21 13.74 31.98
N GLY A 247 -20.72 13.33 30.80
CA GLY A 247 -20.77 11.93 30.33
C GLY A 247 -22.15 11.48 29.87
N ALA A 248 -23.15 12.36 29.91
CA ALA A 248 -24.46 12.07 29.34
C ALA A 248 -24.47 12.26 27.85
N PHE A 249 -25.16 11.38 27.13
CA PHE A 249 -25.41 11.56 25.70
C PHE A 249 -26.42 12.67 25.49
N ASP A 250 -26.12 13.52 24.50
CA ASP A 250 -27.08 14.50 24.00
C ASP A 250 -27.58 14.03 22.63
N LYS A 251 -28.91 13.98 22.48
CA LYS A 251 -29.56 13.56 21.22
C LYS A 251 -29.23 14.43 20.03
N TYR A 252 -28.63 15.60 20.26
CA TYR A 252 -28.18 16.51 19.21
C TYR A 252 -26.76 16.21 18.71
N TYR A 253 -25.98 15.38 19.43
CA TYR A 253 -24.64 15.01 18.99
C TYR A 253 -24.72 13.98 17.88
N ASN A 254 -24.11 14.30 16.76
CA ASN A 254 -24.10 13.43 15.59
C ASN A 254 -22.94 13.75 14.64
N ILE A 255 -22.67 12.84 13.73
CA ILE A 255 -21.86 13.06 12.56
C ILE A 255 -22.81 13.04 11.37
N THR A 256 -22.81 14.10 10.57
CA THR A 256 -23.76 14.25 9.49
C THR A 256 -23.03 14.60 8.19
N TYR A 257 -23.32 13.86 7.13
CA TYR A 257 -22.86 14.19 5.78
C TYR A 257 -23.82 15.18 5.11
N PHE A 258 -23.24 16.19 4.49
CA PHE A 258 -23.98 17.16 3.70
C PHE A 258 -23.34 17.30 2.31
N THR A 259 -24.20 17.36 1.29
CA THR A 259 -23.80 17.77 -0.04
C THR A 259 -24.83 18.72 -0.65
N THR A 260 -24.37 19.65 -1.47
CA THR A 260 -25.21 20.47 -2.33
C THR A 260 -24.38 21.07 -3.45
N ARG A 261 -24.80 20.86 -4.68
CA ARG A 261 -24.11 21.40 -5.85
C ARG A 261 -24.59 22.80 -6.25
N THR A 262 -25.68 23.28 -5.67
CA THR A 262 -26.31 24.57 -6.03
C THR A 262 -26.13 25.67 -5.03
N ASN A 263 -25.76 25.36 -3.79
CA ASN A 263 -25.59 26.36 -2.78
C ASN A 263 -24.15 26.90 -2.74
N ASN A 264 -24.03 28.22 -2.52
CA ASN A 264 -22.75 28.89 -2.45
C ASN A 264 -22.00 28.66 -1.14
N ASP A 265 -22.66 28.09 -0.13
CA ASP A 265 -22.14 28.02 1.24
C ASP A 265 -20.92 27.12 1.38
N TRP A 266 -20.73 26.17 0.46
CA TRP A 266 -19.63 25.19 0.47
C TRP A 266 -18.78 25.20 -0.80
N LYS A 267 -18.69 26.36 -1.44
CA LYS A 267 -17.93 26.54 -2.69
C LYS A 267 -16.46 26.13 -2.60
N THR A 268 -15.91 26.19 -1.40
CA THR A 268 -14.48 25.87 -1.15
C THR A 268 -14.27 24.43 -0.76
N ALA A 269 -15.35 23.68 -0.45
CA ALA A 269 -15.24 22.26 -0.18
C ALA A 269 -15.04 21.50 -1.50
N ARG A 270 -14.15 20.52 -1.48
CA ARG A 270 -13.96 19.61 -2.62
C ARG A 270 -15.25 18.81 -2.80
N ASN A 271 -15.70 18.64 -4.04
CA ASN A 271 -16.95 17.96 -4.38
C ASN A 271 -18.23 18.62 -3.81
N TYR A 272 -18.15 19.84 -3.27
CA TYR A 272 -19.27 20.56 -2.65
C TYR A 272 -19.92 19.79 -1.49
N ASP A 273 -19.15 19.06 -0.74
CA ASP A 273 -19.59 18.23 0.38
C ASP A 273 -18.74 18.42 1.64
N PHE A 274 -19.26 18.00 2.78
CA PHE A 274 -18.52 18.00 4.04
C PHE A 274 -19.16 17.07 5.09
N LEU A 275 -18.35 16.69 6.08
CA LEU A 275 -18.83 16.07 7.32
C LEU A 275 -18.97 17.11 8.43
N MET A 276 -20.15 17.24 8.97
CA MET A 276 -20.40 18.00 10.19
C MET A 276 -20.14 17.10 11.40
N LEU A 277 -19.18 17.51 12.21
CA LEU A 277 -18.78 16.79 13.42
C LEU A 277 -19.39 17.46 14.66
N ASN A 278 -20.62 17.13 15.01
CA ASN A 278 -21.26 17.58 16.25
C ASN A 278 -21.06 16.51 17.35
N ILE A 279 -19.83 16.40 17.84
CA ILE A 279 -19.39 15.33 18.74
C ILE A 279 -19.38 15.72 20.23
N GLY A 280 -19.77 16.96 20.56
CA GLY A 280 -19.79 17.48 21.92
C GLY A 280 -18.44 17.99 22.41
N ASN A 281 -18.42 18.55 23.64
CA ASN A 281 -17.24 19.22 24.15
C ASN A 281 -16.08 18.30 24.54
N THR A 282 -16.37 17.03 24.80
CA THR A 282 -15.39 16.00 25.20
C THR A 282 -15.39 14.79 24.26
N GLY A 283 -16.16 14.87 23.19
CA GLY A 283 -16.14 13.86 22.15
C GLY A 283 -14.87 13.93 21.30
N TRP A 284 -14.58 12.86 20.62
CA TRP A 284 -13.45 12.77 19.70
C TRP A 284 -13.81 11.95 18.47
N ILE A 285 -13.04 12.11 17.44
CA ILE A 285 -13.09 11.31 16.22
C ILE A 285 -11.66 10.95 15.80
N SER A 286 -11.47 9.71 15.40
CA SER A 286 -10.24 9.21 14.82
C SER A 286 -10.49 8.76 13.39
N MET A 287 -9.63 9.16 12.49
CA MET A 287 -9.71 8.81 11.07
C MET A 287 -8.39 8.25 10.63
N GLU A 288 -8.41 7.17 9.86
CA GLU A 288 -7.21 6.62 9.24
C GLU A 288 -6.93 7.39 7.94
N THR A 289 -5.79 8.05 7.90
CA THR A 289 -5.32 8.72 6.67
C THR A 289 -4.70 7.71 5.70
N PRO A 290 -4.58 8.01 4.40
CA PRO A 290 -3.69 7.25 3.53
C PRO A 290 -2.29 7.15 4.14
N SER A 291 -1.55 6.10 3.79
CA SER A 291 -0.16 5.95 4.22
C SER A 291 0.67 7.16 3.80
N ILE A 292 1.36 7.76 4.77
CA ILE A 292 2.22 8.92 4.55
C ILE A 292 3.65 8.62 5.01
N ILE A 293 4.63 9.26 4.39
CA ILE A 293 6.03 9.12 4.78
C ILE A 293 6.24 9.76 6.15
N LYS A 294 7.04 9.13 7.00
CA LYS A 294 7.39 9.68 8.30
C LYS A 294 8.00 11.08 8.17
N GLY A 295 7.39 12.06 8.79
CA GLY A 295 7.84 13.45 8.70
C GLY A 295 7.04 14.40 9.58
N LYS A 296 7.29 15.69 9.40
CA LYS A 296 6.49 16.77 9.99
C LYS A 296 5.56 17.33 8.92
N TYR A 297 4.29 17.37 9.21
CA TYR A 297 3.27 17.85 8.29
C TYR A 297 2.52 19.03 8.89
N LYS A 298 2.09 19.95 8.03
CA LYS A 298 1.08 20.93 8.36
C LYS A 298 -0.26 20.36 7.94
N VAL A 299 -1.14 20.16 8.91
CA VAL A 299 -2.53 19.80 8.63
C VAL A 299 -3.30 21.08 8.34
N THR A 300 -4.04 21.10 7.24
CA THR A 300 -4.94 22.19 6.87
C THR A 300 -6.32 21.57 6.68
N LEU A 301 -7.30 22.06 7.45
CA LEU A 301 -8.72 21.68 7.38
C LEU A 301 -9.48 22.74 6.62
#